data_732bae5a31ab4137f99e793b6660d83a
#
_entry.id   732bae5a31ab4137f99e793b6660d83a
#
_cell.length_a   1.000
_cell.length_b   1.000
_cell.length_c   1.000
_cell.angle_alpha   90.00
_cell.angle_beta   90.00
_cell.angle_gamma   90.00
#
_symmetry.space_group_name_H-M   'P 1'
#
loop_
_entity.id
_entity.type
_entity.pdbx_description
1 polymer ?
#
loop_
_entity_poly.entity_id
_entity_poly.type
_entity_poly.pdbx_seq_one_letter_code
_entity_poly.pdbx_strand_id
1 'polypeptide(L)'
;MAEQSFWDMLRTKRDSLTKSGIIVADSLKQHAEAAQYLSISSLAKACGVAEATIFRFCRALGFDGYNEMKIALAKATATAMPVSLKLEPGVDTQTLCTHAYNTAIEALNGTRSALDPESVDRAATLLQRARQVFFFGQGGSYILACDIWARFSMLSTKFRTAGDSHMQAIAASLMGPEDVVVFVSYSGATRDMMDTLHLARENGAKVILLTHYSDAPGAALADVVLLCGAKESPLDSGSMPVKLAVLFVANVLVLRYTLDNQELANLSLSRTSRALGSKLL
;
A
#
# COMPACT_ATOMS: atom_id res chain seq x y z
N MET A 1 25.34 1.48 -23.35
CA MET A 1 24.16 1.33 -24.26
C MET A 1 23.07 2.24 -23.71
N ALA A 2 22.52 3.17 -24.49
CA ALA A 2 21.41 4.01 -24.05
C ALA A 2 20.19 3.13 -23.71
N GLU A 3 19.61 3.33 -22.53
CA GLU A 3 18.40 2.63 -22.09
C GLU A 3 17.27 3.00 -23.09
N GLN A 4 16.67 2.02 -23.73
CA GLN A 4 15.64 2.24 -24.77
C GLN A 4 14.40 2.84 -24.11
N SER A 5 13.91 3.99 -24.59
CA SER A 5 12.72 4.63 -24.02
C SER A 5 11.48 3.71 -24.15
N PHE A 6 10.56 3.82 -23.17
CA PHE A 6 9.26 3.14 -23.22
C PHE A 6 8.56 3.34 -24.59
N TRP A 7 8.56 4.56 -25.09
CA TRP A 7 7.92 4.90 -26.37
C TRP A 7 8.61 4.25 -27.58
N ASP A 8 9.92 4.07 -27.53
CA ASP A 8 10.68 3.39 -28.60
C ASP A 8 10.40 1.89 -28.57
N MET A 9 10.34 1.26 -27.39
CA MET A 9 9.95 -0.14 -27.23
C MET A 9 8.52 -0.37 -27.74
N LEU A 10 7.59 0.51 -27.37
CA LEU A 10 6.20 0.43 -27.81
C LEU A 10 6.08 0.55 -29.34
N ARG A 11 6.83 1.49 -29.94
CA ARG A 11 6.85 1.68 -31.39
C ARG A 11 7.39 0.45 -32.11
N THR A 12 8.50 -0.11 -31.64
CA THR A 12 9.18 -1.26 -32.26
C THR A 12 8.35 -2.53 -32.19
N LYS A 13 7.60 -2.73 -31.09
CA LYS A 13 6.84 -3.96 -30.85
C LYS A 13 5.36 -3.86 -31.20
N ARG A 14 4.88 -2.70 -31.67
CA ARG A 14 3.46 -2.44 -31.95
C ARG A 14 2.83 -3.47 -32.88
N ASP A 15 3.52 -3.83 -33.96
CA ASP A 15 2.99 -4.76 -34.98
C ASP A 15 2.90 -6.21 -34.48
N SER A 16 3.61 -6.54 -33.39
CA SER A 16 3.54 -7.86 -32.75
C SER A 16 2.49 -7.94 -31.64
N LEU A 17 1.83 -6.82 -31.29
CA LEU A 17 0.81 -6.79 -30.26
C LEU A 17 -0.51 -7.41 -30.74
N THR A 18 -1.22 -8.05 -29.81
CA THR A 18 -2.61 -8.47 -30.05
C THR A 18 -3.54 -7.26 -30.20
N LYS A 19 -4.73 -7.46 -30.76
CA LYS A 19 -5.77 -6.41 -30.86
C LYS A 19 -6.02 -5.72 -29.49
N SER A 20 -6.16 -6.50 -28.44
CA SER A 20 -6.33 -5.96 -27.09
C SER A 20 -5.06 -5.25 -26.57
N GLY A 21 -3.87 -5.70 -26.95
CA GLY A 21 -2.61 -5.02 -26.64
C GLY A 21 -2.49 -3.66 -27.34
N ILE A 22 -3.02 -3.54 -28.56
CA ILE A 22 -3.08 -2.26 -29.29
C ILE A 22 -4.01 -1.26 -28.57
N ILE A 23 -5.15 -1.71 -28.03
CA ILE A 23 -6.05 -0.86 -27.23
C ILE A 23 -5.31 -0.30 -26.01
N VAL A 24 -4.56 -1.14 -25.28
CA VAL A 24 -3.74 -0.70 -24.15
C VAL A 24 -2.67 0.31 -24.60
N ALA A 25 -1.96 0.02 -25.70
CA ALA A 25 -0.94 0.91 -26.24
C ALA A 25 -1.50 2.30 -26.59
N ASP A 26 -2.67 2.35 -27.21
CA ASP A 26 -3.31 3.60 -27.62
C ASP A 26 -3.85 4.38 -26.42
N SER A 27 -4.41 3.71 -25.41
CA SER A 27 -4.80 4.31 -24.15
C SER A 27 -3.61 4.94 -23.41
N LEU A 28 -2.47 4.23 -23.34
CA LEU A 28 -1.26 4.75 -22.71
C LEU A 28 -0.69 5.96 -23.45
N LYS A 29 -0.78 6.01 -24.81
CA LYS A 29 -0.37 7.18 -25.59
C LYS A 29 -1.21 8.43 -25.27
N GLN A 30 -2.51 8.24 -25.08
CA GLN A 30 -3.44 9.34 -24.83
C GLN A 30 -3.40 9.85 -23.39
N HIS A 31 -3.12 8.96 -22.42
CA HIS A 31 -3.29 9.22 -20.99
C HIS A 31 -2.06 8.84 -20.15
N ALA A 32 -0.85 8.96 -20.71
CA ALA A 32 0.39 8.51 -20.07
C ALA A 32 0.61 9.06 -18.65
N GLU A 33 0.34 10.36 -18.45
CA GLU A 33 0.51 11.01 -17.15
C GLU A 33 -0.44 10.45 -16.08
N ALA A 34 -1.67 10.16 -16.44
CA ALA A 34 -2.63 9.58 -15.50
C ALA A 34 -2.37 8.08 -15.29
N ALA A 35 -2.01 7.36 -16.36
CA ALA A 35 -1.83 5.92 -16.36
C ALA A 35 -0.74 5.44 -15.38
N GLN A 36 0.31 6.22 -15.17
CA GLN A 36 1.36 5.87 -14.21
C GLN A 36 0.89 5.78 -12.75
N TYR A 37 -0.24 6.39 -12.42
CA TYR A 37 -0.83 6.36 -11.07
C TYR A 37 -1.97 5.35 -10.94
N LEU A 38 -2.35 4.66 -12.02
CA LEU A 38 -3.42 3.67 -11.96
C LEU A 38 -2.93 2.34 -11.34
N SER A 39 -3.85 1.59 -10.73
CA SER A 39 -3.66 0.17 -10.47
C SER A 39 -3.74 -0.62 -11.77
N ILE A 40 -3.29 -1.90 -11.76
CA ILE A 40 -3.49 -2.78 -12.91
C ILE A 40 -4.99 -2.94 -13.22
N SER A 41 -5.83 -3.03 -12.19
CA SER A 41 -7.29 -3.14 -12.29
C SER A 41 -7.91 -1.89 -12.90
N SER A 42 -7.50 -0.70 -12.44
CA SER A 42 -7.98 0.58 -12.98
C SER A 42 -7.58 0.77 -14.44
N LEU A 43 -6.33 0.42 -14.82
CA LEU A 43 -5.90 0.48 -16.22
C LEU A 43 -6.67 -0.51 -17.08
N ALA A 44 -6.86 -1.76 -16.61
CA ALA A 44 -7.64 -2.77 -17.31
C ALA A 44 -9.08 -2.29 -17.57
N LYS A 45 -9.72 -1.72 -16.53
CA LYS A 45 -11.06 -1.14 -16.63
C LYS A 45 -11.11 0.04 -17.59
N ALA A 46 -10.13 0.96 -17.53
CA ALA A 46 -10.04 2.10 -18.45
C ALA A 46 -9.87 1.68 -19.91
N CYS A 47 -9.15 0.59 -20.16
CA CYS A 47 -8.94 0.03 -21.50
C CYS A 47 -10.06 -0.95 -21.95
N GLY A 48 -11.01 -1.30 -21.06
CA GLY A 48 -12.04 -2.30 -21.37
C GLY A 48 -11.49 -3.70 -21.61
N VAL A 49 -10.41 -4.09 -20.92
CA VAL A 49 -9.73 -5.39 -21.04
C VAL A 49 -9.58 -6.07 -19.69
N ALA A 50 -9.26 -7.38 -19.68
CA ALA A 50 -8.93 -8.09 -18.43
C ALA A 50 -7.51 -7.73 -17.95
N GLU A 51 -7.26 -7.81 -16.63
CA GLU A 51 -5.93 -7.59 -16.02
C GLU A 51 -4.84 -8.50 -16.63
N ALA A 52 -5.19 -9.76 -16.91
CA ALA A 52 -4.30 -10.68 -17.60
C ALA A 52 -3.85 -10.18 -18.99
N THR A 53 -4.65 -9.33 -19.65
CA THR A 53 -4.27 -8.68 -20.90
C THR A 53 -3.23 -7.58 -20.66
N ILE A 54 -3.39 -6.77 -19.61
CA ILE A 54 -2.37 -5.80 -19.21
C ILE A 54 -1.06 -6.51 -18.88
N PHE A 55 -1.11 -7.60 -18.13
CA PHE A 55 0.09 -8.37 -17.79
C PHE A 55 0.79 -8.92 -19.06
N ARG A 56 0.03 -9.53 -19.98
CA ARG A 56 0.59 -10.02 -21.28
C ARG A 56 1.16 -8.89 -22.12
N PHE A 57 0.53 -7.73 -22.12
CA PHE A 57 1.05 -6.52 -22.77
C PHE A 57 2.41 -6.11 -22.21
N CYS A 58 2.56 -6.07 -20.88
CA CYS A 58 3.84 -5.79 -20.24
C CYS A 58 4.92 -6.79 -20.67
N ARG A 59 4.59 -8.08 -20.65
CA ARG A 59 5.52 -9.15 -21.08
C ARG A 59 5.89 -9.04 -22.55
N ALA A 60 4.94 -8.71 -23.43
CA ALA A 60 5.19 -8.50 -24.86
C ALA A 60 6.15 -7.33 -25.12
N LEU A 61 6.10 -6.28 -24.29
CA LEU A 61 7.06 -5.17 -24.34
C LEU A 61 8.42 -5.53 -23.70
N GLY A 62 8.54 -6.65 -22.98
CA GLY A 62 9.78 -7.11 -22.36
C GLY A 62 9.91 -6.76 -20.90
N PHE A 63 8.84 -6.27 -20.28
CA PHE A 63 8.80 -6.00 -18.83
C PHE A 63 8.42 -7.27 -18.03
N ASP A 64 8.97 -7.43 -16.84
CA ASP A 64 8.64 -8.54 -15.96
C ASP A 64 7.24 -8.44 -15.33
N GLY A 65 6.65 -7.26 -15.36
CA GLY A 65 5.29 -7.05 -14.89
C GLY A 65 4.83 -5.61 -15.00
N TYR A 66 3.64 -5.35 -14.45
CA TYR A 66 2.98 -4.05 -14.51
C TYR A 66 3.78 -2.93 -13.83
N ASN A 67 4.40 -3.22 -12.70
CA ASN A 67 5.15 -2.20 -11.94
C ASN A 67 6.40 -1.73 -12.70
N GLU A 68 7.13 -2.64 -13.33
CA GLU A 68 8.29 -2.29 -14.16
C GLU A 68 7.88 -1.46 -15.38
N MET A 69 6.79 -1.84 -16.04
CA MET A 69 6.21 -1.06 -17.12
C MET A 69 5.81 0.36 -16.66
N LYS A 70 5.19 0.50 -15.48
CA LYS A 70 4.85 1.82 -14.91
C LYS A 70 6.08 2.68 -14.66
N ILE A 71 7.18 2.10 -14.14
CA ILE A 71 8.44 2.80 -13.93
C ILE A 71 8.99 3.29 -15.26
N ALA A 72 9.01 2.44 -16.31
CA ALA A 72 9.48 2.82 -17.63
C ALA A 72 8.59 3.91 -18.27
N LEU A 73 7.27 3.82 -18.11
CA LEU A 73 6.32 4.84 -18.55
C LEU A 73 6.58 6.16 -17.82
N ALA A 74 6.75 6.12 -16.50
CA ALA A 74 7.03 7.29 -15.68
C ALA A 74 8.33 7.98 -16.10
N LYS A 75 9.40 7.22 -16.35
CA LYS A 75 10.67 7.76 -16.89
C LYS A 75 10.48 8.43 -18.24
N ALA A 76 9.62 7.89 -19.09
CA ALA A 76 9.40 8.38 -20.46
C ALA A 76 8.43 9.57 -20.56
N THR A 77 7.64 9.83 -19.53
CA THR A 77 6.65 10.91 -19.48
C THR A 77 7.20 12.19 -18.82
N ALA A 78 8.46 12.45 -18.75
CA ALA A 78 9.17 13.67 -18.26
C ALA A 78 8.51 14.48 -17.09
N THR A 79 7.20 14.34 -16.90
CA THR A 79 6.38 14.92 -15.81
C THR A 79 6.40 14.09 -14.53
N ALA A 80 6.93 12.87 -14.59
CA ALA A 80 6.95 11.90 -13.51
C ALA A 80 8.20 11.96 -12.63
N MET A 81 8.98 13.01 -12.71
CA MET A 81 10.07 13.19 -11.74
C MET A 81 9.48 13.18 -10.32
N PRO A 82 10.11 12.45 -9.38
CA PRO A 82 9.77 12.57 -7.97
C PRO A 82 9.62 14.03 -7.60
N VAL A 83 8.67 14.36 -6.76
CA VAL A 83 8.44 15.75 -6.34
C VAL A 83 9.74 16.33 -5.75
N SER A 84 10.56 15.50 -5.08
CA SER A 84 11.91 15.83 -4.62
C SER A 84 12.89 16.19 -5.74
N LEU A 85 12.68 15.72 -6.98
CA LEU A 85 13.52 16.03 -8.15
C LEU A 85 12.93 17.16 -9.03
N LYS A 86 11.74 17.67 -8.70
CA LYS A 86 11.20 18.91 -9.33
C LYS A 86 11.76 20.17 -8.72
N LEU A 87 12.47 20.06 -7.61
CA LEU A 87 13.16 21.17 -6.97
C LEU A 87 14.47 21.44 -7.72
N GLU A 88 14.73 22.68 -8.06
CA GLU A 88 15.96 23.07 -8.74
C GLU A 88 17.17 22.95 -7.81
N PRO A 89 18.37 22.57 -8.35
CA PRO A 89 19.59 22.62 -7.56
C PRO A 89 19.83 24.03 -7.00
N GLY A 90 20.13 24.11 -5.69
CA GLY A 90 20.39 25.40 -5.03
C GLY A 90 19.20 26.00 -4.30
N VAL A 91 18.05 25.30 -4.25
CA VAL A 91 16.91 25.68 -3.41
C VAL A 91 17.35 25.77 -1.94
N ASP A 92 16.95 26.84 -1.26
CA ASP A 92 17.26 27.04 0.15
C ASP A 92 16.47 26.09 1.07
N THR A 93 16.99 25.86 2.27
CA THR A 93 16.40 24.92 3.24
C THR A 93 14.99 25.32 3.68
N GLN A 94 14.69 26.63 3.76
CA GLN A 94 13.35 27.10 4.14
C GLN A 94 12.30 26.70 3.10
N THR A 95 12.63 26.80 1.82
CA THR A 95 11.78 26.35 0.72
C THR A 95 11.61 24.84 0.75
N LEU A 96 12.66 24.05 1.08
CA LEU A 96 12.56 22.60 1.27
C LEU A 96 11.62 22.25 2.42
N CYS A 97 11.73 22.92 3.57
CA CYS A 97 10.84 22.72 4.72
C CYS A 97 9.37 23.00 4.34
N THR A 98 9.13 24.12 3.67
CA THR A 98 7.77 24.51 3.22
C THR A 98 7.19 23.47 2.25
N HIS A 99 7.99 23.00 1.31
CA HIS A 99 7.60 21.99 0.35
C HIS A 99 7.25 20.66 1.03
N ALA A 100 8.13 20.16 1.92
CA ALA A 100 7.92 18.93 2.68
C ALA A 100 6.65 19.01 3.56
N TYR A 101 6.42 20.16 4.19
CA TYR A 101 5.21 20.42 4.98
C TYR A 101 3.95 20.37 4.12
N ASN A 102 3.93 21.10 2.99
CA ASN A 102 2.76 21.18 2.12
C ASN A 102 2.39 19.80 1.55
N THR A 103 3.37 19.04 1.06
CA THR A 103 3.12 17.68 0.54
C THR A 103 2.61 16.72 1.63
N ALA A 104 3.07 16.87 2.87
CA ALA A 104 2.57 16.11 4.00
C ALA A 104 1.09 16.45 4.31
N ILE A 105 0.75 17.75 4.34
CA ILE A 105 -0.62 18.22 4.59
C ILE A 105 -1.57 17.75 3.48
N GLU A 106 -1.16 17.83 2.22
CA GLU A 106 -1.94 17.33 1.08
C GLU A 106 -2.22 15.83 1.21
N ALA A 107 -1.21 15.03 1.57
CA ALA A 107 -1.37 13.60 1.79
C ALA A 107 -2.34 13.28 2.94
N LEU A 108 -2.25 14.00 4.05
CA LEU A 108 -3.15 13.83 5.20
C LEU A 108 -4.59 14.25 4.85
N ASN A 109 -4.77 15.37 4.17
CA ASN A 109 -6.10 15.83 3.73
C ASN A 109 -6.74 14.86 2.74
N GLY A 110 -5.98 14.37 1.74
CA GLY A 110 -6.43 13.36 0.80
C GLY A 110 -6.82 12.06 1.49
N THR A 111 -6.03 11.63 2.47
CA THR A 111 -6.32 10.42 3.25
C THR A 111 -7.57 10.59 4.11
N ARG A 112 -7.71 11.72 4.80
CA ARG A 112 -8.92 12.02 5.59
C ARG A 112 -10.19 11.97 4.74
N SER A 113 -10.12 12.47 3.50
CA SER A 113 -11.26 12.48 2.58
C SER A 113 -11.57 11.10 1.99
N ALA A 114 -10.57 10.23 1.84
CA ALA A 114 -10.73 8.89 1.27
C ALA A 114 -11.08 7.82 2.31
N LEU A 115 -10.73 8.05 3.60
CA LEU A 115 -10.96 7.10 4.67
C LEU A 115 -12.44 7.09 5.06
N ASP A 116 -13.07 5.93 4.88
CA ASP A 116 -14.45 5.69 5.30
C ASP A 116 -14.52 5.37 6.81
N PRO A 117 -15.22 6.18 7.62
CA PRO A 117 -15.36 5.94 9.06
C PRO A 117 -15.99 4.58 9.39
N GLU A 118 -16.97 4.11 8.63
CA GLU A 118 -17.61 2.82 8.86
C GLU A 118 -16.61 1.66 8.63
N SER A 119 -15.71 1.79 7.68
CA SER A 119 -14.62 0.82 7.48
C SER A 119 -13.66 0.80 8.66
N VAL A 120 -13.37 1.94 9.30
CA VAL A 120 -12.57 1.99 10.53
C VAL A 120 -13.28 1.28 11.67
N ASP A 121 -14.59 1.51 11.86
CA ASP A 121 -15.38 0.86 12.91
C ASP A 121 -15.44 -0.66 12.69
N ARG A 122 -15.65 -1.11 11.45
CA ARG A 122 -15.58 -2.54 11.10
C ARG A 122 -14.23 -3.15 11.39
N ALA A 123 -13.14 -2.47 11.00
CA ALA A 123 -11.78 -2.91 11.26
C ALA A 123 -11.52 -3.03 12.77
N ALA A 124 -11.86 -2.02 13.57
CA ALA A 124 -11.71 -2.03 15.02
C ALA A 124 -12.49 -3.19 15.66
N THR A 125 -13.72 -3.45 15.19
CA THR A 125 -14.54 -4.59 15.65
C THR A 125 -13.86 -5.93 15.36
N LEU A 126 -13.29 -6.12 14.17
CA LEU A 126 -12.52 -7.33 13.84
C LEU A 126 -11.31 -7.48 14.75
N LEU A 127 -10.55 -6.40 14.95
CA LEU A 127 -9.40 -6.40 15.86
C LEU A 127 -9.80 -6.74 17.30
N GLN A 128 -10.93 -6.22 17.78
CA GLN A 128 -11.40 -6.47 19.14
C GLN A 128 -11.73 -7.95 19.36
N ARG A 129 -12.45 -8.58 18.43
CA ARG A 129 -12.92 -9.97 18.53
C ARG A 129 -11.84 -11.00 18.23
N ALA A 130 -10.75 -10.59 17.59
CA ALA A 130 -9.70 -11.49 17.17
C ALA A 130 -9.00 -12.17 18.35
N ARG A 131 -8.72 -13.48 18.18
CA ARG A 131 -7.83 -14.28 19.04
C ARG A 131 -6.39 -13.81 18.87
N GLN A 132 -5.93 -13.67 17.63
CA GLN A 132 -4.61 -13.10 17.27
C GLN A 132 -4.77 -12.15 16.08
N VAL A 133 -3.91 -11.13 16.04
CA VAL A 133 -3.84 -10.16 14.95
C VAL A 133 -2.40 -10.10 14.45
N PHE A 134 -2.20 -10.29 13.16
CA PHE A 134 -0.88 -10.19 12.55
C PHE A 134 -0.79 -8.97 11.65
N PHE A 135 0.25 -8.16 11.85
CA PHE A 135 0.57 -7.02 10.99
C PHE A 135 1.64 -7.43 9.99
N PHE A 136 1.30 -7.40 8.72
CA PHE A 136 2.16 -7.80 7.61
C PHE A 136 2.38 -6.66 6.61
N GLY A 137 3.44 -6.78 5.84
CA GLY A 137 3.80 -5.89 4.75
C GLY A 137 5.07 -6.38 4.08
N GLN A 138 5.45 -5.77 2.96
CA GLN A 138 6.65 -6.10 2.21
C GLN A 138 7.55 -4.86 2.09
N GLY A 139 8.88 -5.03 2.19
CA GLY A 139 9.84 -3.93 2.05
C GLY A 139 9.52 -2.73 2.97
N GLY A 140 9.38 -1.54 2.40
CA GLY A 140 9.04 -0.32 3.16
C GLY A 140 7.68 -0.37 3.87
N SER A 141 6.70 -1.11 3.32
CA SER A 141 5.40 -1.32 3.96
C SER A 141 5.51 -2.21 5.20
N TYR A 142 6.49 -3.11 5.26
CA TYR A 142 6.75 -3.90 6.47
C TYR A 142 7.21 -3.02 7.63
N ILE A 143 8.04 -2.01 7.36
CA ILE A 143 8.47 -1.04 8.40
C ILE A 143 7.25 -0.33 9.00
N LEU A 144 6.28 0.07 8.17
CA LEU A 144 5.02 0.67 8.64
C LEU A 144 4.17 -0.34 9.42
N ALA A 145 4.08 -1.57 8.96
CA ALA A 145 3.39 -2.65 9.68
C ALA A 145 4.00 -2.89 11.06
N CYS A 146 5.33 -2.81 11.20
CA CYS A 146 6.02 -2.88 12.49
C CYS A 146 5.70 -1.68 13.40
N ASP A 147 5.62 -0.44 12.87
CA ASP A 147 5.20 0.72 13.67
C ASP A 147 3.77 0.55 14.20
N ILE A 148 2.86 0.09 13.34
CA ILE A 148 1.47 -0.19 13.74
C ILE A 148 1.44 -1.29 14.80
N TRP A 149 2.14 -2.40 14.58
CA TRP A 149 2.27 -3.48 15.56
C TRP A 149 2.81 -2.98 16.90
N ALA A 150 3.87 -2.16 16.90
CA ALA A 150 4.47 -1.64 18.13
C ALA A 150 3.45 -0.87 18.99
N ARG A 151 2.60 -0.05 18.37
CA ARG A 151 1.52 0.69 19.04
C ARG A 151 0.47 -0.24 19.65
N PHE A 152 -0.01 -1.22 18.89
CA PHE A 152 -1.00 -2.20 19.35
C PHE A 152 -0.42 -3.16 20.40
N SER A 153 0.88 -3.49 20.35
CA SER A 153 1.55 -4.38 21.29
C SER A 153 1.57 -3.83 22.73
N MET A 154 1.46 -2.50 22.88
CA MET A 154 1.30 -1.86 24.20
C MET A 154 -0.07 -2.15 24.83
N LEU A 155 -1.06 -2.54 24.03
CA LEU A 155 -2.44 -2.78 24.48
C LEU A 155 -2.71 -4.26 24.77
N SER A 156 -2.09 -5.18 24.01
CA SER A 156 -2.29 -6.63 24.20
C SER A 156 -1.20 -7.45 23.52
N THR A 157 -0.91 -8.64 24.07
CA THR A 157 0.02 -9.63 23.50
C THR A 157 -0.57 -10.42 22.31
N LYS A 158 -1.83 -10.23 21.99
CA LYS A 158 -2.46 -10.85 20.81
C LYS A 158 -1.98 -10.27 19.49
N PHE A 159 -1.38 -9.09 19.51
CA PHE A 159 -0.84 -8.40 18.35
C PHE A 159 0.57 -8.87 18.03
N ARG A 160 0.80 -9.29 16.79
CA ARG A 160 2.02 -9.96 16.33
C ARG A 160 2.45 -9.43 14.97
N THR A 161 3.67 -9.73 14.57
CA THR A 161 4.20 -9.47 13.22
C THR A 161 5.13 -10.60 12.80
N ALA A 162 5.45 -10.69 11.51
CA ALA A 162 6.42 -11.62 10.94
C ALA A 162 7.27 -10.92 9.88
N GLY A 163 8.60 -11.13 9.93
CA GLY A 163 9.60 -10.27 9.29
C GLY A 163 9.74 -10.40 7.78
N ASP A 164 9.45 -11.54 7.20
CA ASP A 164 9.63 -11.79 5.78
C ASP A 164 8.45 -12.58 5.19
N SER A 165 8.39 -12.69 3.85
CA SER A 165 7.28 -13.33 3.14
C SER A 165 7.13 -14.82 3.49
N HIS A 166 8.21 -15.54 3.76
CA HIS A 166 8.16 -16.94 4.17
C HIS A 166 7.52 -17.07 5.56
N MET A 167 7.96 -16.27 6.53
CA MET A 167 7.39 -16.27 7.88
C MET A 167 5.93 -15.79 7.89
N GLN A 168 5.58 -14.85 7.01
CA GLN A 168 4.20 -14.40 6.82
C GLN A 168 3.32 -15.51 6.24
N ALA A 169 3.80 -16.26 5.24
CA ALA A 169 3.10 -17.40 4.66
C ALA A 169 2.93 -18.54 5.70
N ILE A 170 3.97 -18.84 6.50
CA ILE A 170 3.89 -19.83 7.59
C ILE A 170 2.82 -19.40 8.61
N ALA A 171 2.84 -18.14 9.05
CA ALA A 171 1.83 -17.64 9.99
C ALA A 171 0.42 -17.72 9.39
N ALA A 172 0.23 -17.29 8.13
CA ALA A 172 -1.04 -17.33 7.43
C ALA A 172 -1.59 -18.74 7.27
N SER A 173 -0.71 -19.73 7.03
CA SER A 173 -1.12 -21.14 6.91
C SER A 173 -1.63 -21.77 8.23
N LEU A 174 -1.32 -21.17 9.37
CA LEU A 174 -1.71 -21.62 10.71
C LEU A 174 -2.84 -20.78 11.33
N MET A 175 -3.35 -19.80 10.61
CA MET A 175 -4.47 -18.97 11.04
C MET A 175 -5.79 -19.73 10.99
N GLY A 176 -6.80 -19.20 11.67
CA GLY A 176 -8.16 -19.71 11.66
C GLY A 176 -9.20 -18.58 11.63
N PRO A 177 -10.50 -18.91 11.71
CA PRO A 177 -11.61 -17.94 11.58
C PRO A 177 -11.62 -16.84 12.65
N GLU A 178 -10.96 -17.05 13.77
CA GLU A 178 -10.84 -16.07 14.86
C GLU A 178 -9.59 -15.18 14.74
N ASP A 179 -8.77 -15.36 13.70
CA ASP A 179 -7.55 -14.59 13.49
C ASP A 179 -7.76 -13.51 12.44
N VAL A 180 -6.97 -12.43 12.55
CA VAL A 180 -7.02 -11.28 11.65
C VAL A 180 -5.63 -10.99 11.09
N VAL A 181 -5.55 -10.77 9.80
CA VAL A 181 -4.38 -10.16 9.12
C VAL A 181 -4.68 -8.69 8.86
N VAL A 182 -3.79 -7.82 9.29
CA VAL A 182 -3.72 -6.42 8.84
C VAL A 182 -2.53 -6.31 7.89
N PHE A 183 -2.80 -6.19 6.59
CA PHE A 183 -1.75 -6.09 5.58
C PHE A 183 -1.58 -4.66 5.10
N VAL A 184 -0.35 -4.15 5.14
CA VAL A 184 0.01 -2.84 4.59
C VAL A 184 0.63 -3.03 3.21
N SER A 185 -0.05 -2.53 2.17
CA SER A 185 0.45 -2.59 0.79
C SER A 185 -0.11 -1.43 -0.03
N TYR A 186 0.76 -0.49 -0.42
CA TYR A 186 0.34 0.67 -1.21
C TYR A 186 -0.38 0.26 -2.50
N SER A 187 0.22 -0.65 -3.28
CA SER A 187 -0.35 -1.12 -4.54
C SER A 187 -1.50 -2.11 -4.38
N GLY A 188 -1.56 -2.83 -3.25
CA GLY A 188 -2.51 -3.92 -3.04
C GLY A 188 -2.42 -5.05 -4.07
N ALA A 189 -1.26 -5.23 -4.73
CA ALA A 189 -1.08 -6.13 -5.87
C ALA A 189 0.27 -6.88 -5.88
N THR A 190 1.02 -6.86 -4.78
CA THR A 190 2.31 -7.56 -4.68
C THR A 190 2.06 -9.08 -4.62
N ARG A 191 2.84 -9.87 -5.38
CA ARG A 191 2.66 -11.33 -5.46
C ARG A 191 2.69 -11.98 -4.09
N ASP A 192 3.74 -11.75 -3.30
CA ASP A 192 3.90 -12.36 -1.97
C ASP A 192 2.75 -12.01 -1.03
N MET A 193 2.20 -10.78 -1.14
CA MET A 193 0.99 -10.40 -0.41
C MET A 193 -0.21 -11.23 -0.88
N MET A 194 -0.43 -11.34 -2.19
CA MET A 194 -1.56 -12.10 -2.73
C MET A 194 -1.51 -13.56 -2.27
N ASP A 195 -0.34 -14.19 -2.36
CA ASP A 195 -0.12 -15.57 -1.91
C ASP A 195 -0.43 -15.71 -0.40
N THR A 196 0.07 -14.78 0.43
CA THR A 196 -0.20 -14.76 1.88
C THR A 196 -1.69 -14.54 2.20
N LEU A 197 -2.36 -13.63 1.48
CA LEU A 197 -3.80 -13.38 1.69
C LEU A 197 -4.66 -14.57 1.26
N HIS A 198 -4.31 -15.27 0.17
CA HIS A 198 -5.00 -16.50 -0.22
C HIS A 198 -4.88 -17.56 0.88
N LEU A 199 -3.69 -17.83 1.41
CA LEU A 199 -3.49 -18.76 2.51
C LEU A 199 -4.33 -18.38 3.74
N ALA A 200 -4.33 -17.11 4.14
CA ALA A 200 -5.13 -16.64 5.28
C ALA A 200 -6.64 -16.86 5.03
N ARG A 201 -7.12 -16.55 3.83
CA ARG A 201 -8.55 -16.72 3.45
C ARG A 201 -8.96 -18.17 3.37
N GLU A 202 -8.13 -19.05 2.81
CA GLU A 202 -8.38 -20.50 2.77
C GLU A 202 -8.57 -21.10 4.16
N ASN A 203 -7.85 -20.56 5.16
CA ASN A 203 -7.98 -20.94 6.57
C ASN A 203 -9.08 -20.17 7.33
N GLY A 204 -9.84 -19.32 6.66
CA GLY A 204 -10.98 -18.59 7.22
C GLY A 204 -10.63 -17.31 7.97
N ALA A 205 -9.35 -16.90 8.03
CA ALA A 205 -8.93 -15.68 8.71
C ALA A 205 -9.53 -14.42 8.05
N LYS A 206 -9.73 -13.39 8.85
CA LYS A 206 -10.21 -12.09 8.39
C LYS A 206 -9.07 -11.23 7.91
N VAL A 207 -9.32 -10.40 6.89
CA VAL A 207 -8.31 -9.57 6.25
C VAL A 207 -8.72 -8.10 6.31
N ILE A 208 -7.83 -7.26 6.85
CA ILE A 208 -7.88 -5.80 6.77
C ILE A 208 -6.73 -5.35 5.88
N LEU A 209 -7.01 -4.66 4.79
CA LEU A 209 -6.00 -4.16 3.86
C LEU A 209 -5.88 -2.64 3.95
N LEU A 210 -4.67 -2.12 4.24
CA LEU A 210 -4.32 -0.72 4.11
C LEU A 210 -3.68 -0.51 2.74
N THR A 211 -4.35 0.24 1.85
CA THR A 211 -3.90 0.42 0.46
C THR A 211 -4.29 1.79 -0.09
N HIS A 212 -3.68 2.20 -1.20
CA HIS A 212 -4.10 3.38 -1.94
C HIS A 212 -5.26 3.11 -2.90
N TYR A 213 -5.34 1.89 -3.46
CA TYR A 213 -6.28 1.56 -4.52
C TYR A 213 -7.45 0.74 -3.99
N SER A 214 -8.67 1.29 -4.08
CA SER A 214 -9.90 0.60 -3.65
C SER A 214 -10.24 -0.62 -4.50
N ASP A 215 -9.75 -0.66 -5.73
CA ASP A 215 -9.96 -1.72 -6.72
C ASP A 215 -8.72 -2.60 -6.92
N ALA A 216 -7.75 -2.55 -6.00
CA ALA A 216 -6.58 -3.41 -6.05
C ALA A 216 -6.96 -4.91 -5.97
N PRO A 217 -6.18 -5.82 -6.60
CA PRO A 217 -6.43 -7.26 -6.49
C PRO A 217 -6.60 -7.76 -5.05
N GLY A 218 -5.78 -7.27 -4.13
CA GLY A 218 -5.87 -7.61 -2.71
C GLY A 218 -7.15 -7.12 -2.03
N ALA A 219 -7.79 -6.07 -2.55
CA ALA A 219 -9.05 -5.57 -2.01
C ALA A 219 -10.19 -6.59 -2.16
N ALA A 220 -10.16 -7.41 -3.21
CA ALA A 220 -11.12 -8.48 -3.42
C ALA A 220 -11.01 -9.62 -2.36
N LEU A 221 -9.87 -9.74 -1.71
CA LEU A 221 -9.62 -10.73 -0.64
C LEU A 221 -9.84 -10.13 0.76
N ALA A 222 -10.02 -8.81 0.88
CA ALA A 222 -10.17 -8.14 2.15
C ALA A 222 -11.62 -8.11 2.65
N ASP A 223 -11.82 -8.33 3.96
CA ASP A 223 -13.11 -8.08 4.63
C ASP A 223 -13.30 -6.56 4.87
N VAL A 224 -12.19 -5.83 5.05
CA VAL A 224 -12.19 -4.38 5.21
C VAL A 224 -10.99 -3.78 4.46
N VAL A 225 -11.26 -2.72 3.69
CA VAL A 225 -10.22 -1.91 3.03
C VAL A 225 -10.17 -0.54 3.70
N LEU A 226 -8.98 -0.12 4.13
CA LEU A 226 -8.71 1.20 4.68
C LEU A 226 -7.86 1.97 3.66
N LEU A 227 -8.42 3.04 3.09
CA LEU A 227 -7.78 3.78 2.02
C LEU A 227 -6.80 4.84 2.54
N CYS A 228 -5.61 4.87 1.93
CA CYS A 228 -4.59 5.89 2.14
C CYS A 228 -4.53 6.79 0.91
N GLY A 229 -4.97 8.05 1.02
CA GLY A 229 -5.25 8.95 -0.10
C GLY A 229 -4.04 9.64 -0.73
N ALA A 230 -2.80 9.35 -0.30
CA ALA A 230 -1.60 9.97 -0.88
C ALA A 230 -1.21 9.31 -2.21
N LYS A 231 -0.95 10.11 -3.24
CA LYS A 231 -0.43 9.62 -4.53
C LYS A 231 1.08 9.43 -4.45
N GLU A 232 1.57 8.36 -5.05
CA GLU A 232 2.98 8.02 -5.13
C GLU A 232 3.44 7.94 -6.57
N SER A 233 4.55 8.59 -6.89
CA SER A 233 5.21 8.39 -8.18
C SER A 233 5.87 7.00 -8.22
N PRO A 234 5.77 6.26 -9.32
CA PRO A 234 6.50 5.00 -9.48
C PRO A 234 8.02 5.14 -9.34
N LEU A 235 8.56 6.36 -9.50
CA LEU A 235 9.98 6.67 -9.33
C LEU A 235 10.37 7.03 -7.89
N ASP A 236 9.40 7.20 -6.99
CA ASP A 236 9.62 7.59 -5.59
C ASP A 236 8.78 6.69 -4.67
N SER A 237 8.99 5.37 -4.81
CA SER A 237 8.25 4.36 -4.05
C SER A 237 8.61 4.41 -2.56
N GLY A 238 7.59 4.43 -1.70
CA GLY A 238 7.74 4.57 -0.26
C GLY A 238 8.02 6.01 0.18
N SER A 239 7.51 6.99 -0.57
CA SER A 239 7.65 8.43 -0.29
C SER A 239 7.14 8.81 1.11
N MET A 240 7.67 9.88 1.68
CA MET A 240 7.26 10.33 3.02
C MET A 240 5.76 10.68 3.11
N PRO A 241 5.14 11.36 2.13
CA PRO A 241 3.69 11.60 2.15
C PRO A 241 2.85 10.32 2.27
N VAL A 242 3.23 9.25 1.56
CA VAL A 242 2.55 7.94 1.64
C VAL A 242 2.72 7.30 3.00
N LYS A 243 3.92 7.37 3.59
CA LYS A 243 4.15 6.86 4.95
C LYS A 243 3.29 7.60 5.98
N LEU A 244 3.21 8.93 5.89
CA LEU A 244 2.36 9.75 6.77
C LEU A 244 0.87 9.40 6.60
N ALA A 245 0.41 9.17 5.38
CA ALA A 245 -0.96 8.73 5.09
C ALA A 245 -1.29 7.39 5.80
N VAL A 246 -0.40 6.40 5.69
CA VAL A 246 -0.57 5.09 6.37
C VAL A 246 -0.55 5.25 7.89
N LEU A 247 0.38 6.02 8.44
CA LEU A 247 0.48 6.27 9.87
C LEU A 247 -0.74 7.03 10.41
N PHE A 248 -1.34 7.93 9.63
CA PHE A 248 -2.59 8.60 9.99
C PHE A 248 -3.74 7.60 10.11
N VAL A 249 -3.96 6.74 9.11
CA VAL A 249 -4.99 5.68 9.14
C VAL A 249 -4.76 4.75 10.33
N ALA A 250 -3.53 4.32 10.54
CA ALA A 250 -3.14 3.49 11.69
C ALA A 250 -3.46 4.17 13.02
N ASN A 251 -3.18 5.48 13.15
CA ASN A 251 -3.48 6.23 14.37
C ASN A 251 -4.98 6.30 14.65
N VAL A 252 -5.80 6.56 13.61
CA VAL A 252 -7.26 6.55 13.74
C VAL A 252 -7.76 5.18 14.21
N LEU A 253 -7.22 4.08 13.66
CA LEU A 253 -7.57 2.72 14.04
C LEU A 253 -7.16 2.39 15.50
N VAL A 254 -5.96 2.82 15.94
CA VAL A 254 -5.50 2.69 17.34
C VAL A 254 -6.40 3.45 18.29
N LEU A 255 -6.74 4.70 17.96
CA LEU A 255 -7.64 5.53 18.77
C LEU A 255 -9.02 4.86 18.89
N ARG A 256 -9.60 4.40 17.78
CA ARG A 256 -10.91 3.73 17.80
C ARG A 256 -10.88 2.47 18.65
N TYR A 257 -9.88 1.60 18.43
CA TYR A 257 -9.70 0.38 19.23
C TYR A 257 -9.54 0.68 20.74
N THR A 258 -8.75 1.72 21.07
CA THR A 258 -8.51 2.11 22.45
C THR A 258 -9.79 2.61 23.14
N LEU A 259 -10.59 3.42 22.44
CA LEU A 259 -11.86 3.93 22.96
C LEU A 259 -12.87 2.80 23.18
N ASP A 260 -12.95 1.83 22.29
CA ASP A 260 -13.86 0.68 22.42
C ASP A 260 -13.44 -0.31 23.53
N ASN A 261 -12.18 -0.25 23.97
CA ASN A 261 -11.60 -1.12 24.98
C ASN A 261 -10.98 -0.34 26.14
N GLN A 262 -11.58 0.77 26.54
CA GLN A 262 -10.98 1.79 27.39
C GLN A 262 -10.43 1.24 28.73
N GLU A 263 -11.16 0.37 29.41
CA GLU A 263 -10.72 -0.21 30.69
C GLU A 263 -9.48 -1.08 30.52
N LEU A 264 -9.50 -2.02 29.52
CA LEU A 264 -8.38 -2.88 29.23
C LEU A 264 -7.16 -2.09 28.72
N ALA A 265 -7.39 -1.08 27.88
CA ALA A 265 -6.35 -0.22 27.37
C ALA A 265 -5.65 0.57 28.49
N ASN A 266 -6.42 1.17 29.41
CA ASN A 266 -5.87 1.91 30.55
C ASN A 266 -5.01 1.00 31.46
N LEU A 267 -5.49 -0.22 31.74
CA LEU A 267 -4.74 -1.19 32.52
C LEU A 267 -3.43 -1.60 31.82
N SER A 268 -3.49 -1.89 30.53
CA SER A 268 -2.33 -2.31 29.73
C SER A 268 -1.31 -1.18 29.63
N LEU A 269 -1.75 0.05 29.30
CA LEU A 269 -0.88 1.22 29.23
C LEU A 269 -0.21 1.54 30.57
N SER A 270 -0.94 1.41 31.69
CA SER A 270 -0.34 1.58 33.02
C SER A 270 0.76 0.55 33.29
N ARG A 271 0.54 -0.72 32.92
CA ARG A 271 1.54 -1.79 33.10
C ARG A 271 2.76 -1.58 32.20
N THR A 272 2.56 -1.26 30.93
CA THR A 272 3.66 -1.03 29.98
C THR A 272 4.45 0.22 30.32
N SER A 273 3.80 1.32 30.73
CA SER A 273 4.47 2.53 31.19
C SER A 273 5.33 2.28 32.43
N ARG A 274 4.85 1.48 33.39
CA ARG A 274 5.66 1.10 34.59
C ARG A 274 6.89 0.28 34.17
N ALA A 275 6.74 -0.67 33.26
CA ALA A 275 7.85 -1.48 32.77
C ALA A 275 8.91 -0.66 32.03
N LEU A 276 8.49 0.39 31.30
CA LEU A 276 9.40 1.30 30.60
C LEU A 276 9.99 2.36 31.54
N GLY A 277 9.23 2.84 32.52
CA GLY A 277 9.69 3.85 33.50
C GLY A 277 10.91 3.40 34.30
N SER A 278 11.04 2.10 34.56
CA SER A 278 12.24 1.54 35.21
C SER A 278 13.52 1.55 34.35
N LYS A 279 13.40 1.89 33.07
CA LYS A 279 14.51 1.96 32.11
C LYS A 279 14.98 3.39 31.84
N LEU A 280 14.28 4.37 32.35
CA LEU A 280 14.68 5.78 32.31
C LEU A 280 15.53 6.09 33.54
N LEU A 281 16.67 6.78 33.35
CA LEU A 281 17.56 7.26 34.42
C LEU A 281 16.97 8.51 35.11
#